data_9834bd86eb32269efc2895bf50280c00
#
_entry.id   9834bd86eb32269efc2895bf50280c00
#
_cell.length_a   1.000
_cell.length_b   1.000
_cell.length_c   1.000
_cell.angle_alpha   90.00
_cell.angle_beta   90.00
_cell.angle_gamma   90.00
#
_symmetry.space_group_name_H-M   'P 1'
#
loop_
_entity.id
_entity.type
_entity.pdbx_description
1 polymer ?
#
loop_
_entity_poly.entity_id
_entity_poly.type
_entity_poly.pdbx_seq_one_letter_code
_entity_poly.pdbx_strand_id
1 'polypeptide(L)'
;GFEDRIAGVDATSLYPPAALREKPDVGYMRQLSPEGVLGLHPSLVLAVQGSGPKETMDVLEAAKVPLVLVPETFSEAGLVEKIRLVGHAMGAEPRAACLATAVENDLAQLRTLRAKVTKPVRVMFVMSMLNGRALAAGRKTAADEIIQLAGGVNAIDGYDGYKPVNDEAIVAAKPDVVLSIDRGKDSLTSEAVFAHPAFALTPVAANKAFISMEGLYLLGFGPRTATAARD
;
A
#
# COMPACT_ATOMS: atom_id res chain seq x y z
N GLY A 1 -10.63 19.94 -3.21
CA GLY A 1 -10.12 21.23 -3.48
C GLY A 1 -9.11 21.39 -4.61
N PHE A 2 -8.53 20.30 -5.21
CA PHE A 2 -7.61 20.40 -6.36
C PHE A 2 -8.05 19.52 -7.52
N GLU A 3 -9.26 18.99 -7.48
CA GLU A 3 -9.80 18.04 -8.45
C GLU A 3 -9.74 18.59 -9.87
N ASP A 4 -10.04 19.89 -10.04
CA ASP A 4 -10.03 20.56 -11.35
C ASP A 4 -8.60 20.78 -11.90
N ARG A 5 -7.60 20.68 -11.05
CA ARG A 5 -6.17 20.80 -11.44
C ARG A 5 -5.53 19.48 -11.82
N ILE A 6 -6.22 18.36 -11.60
CA ILE A 6 -5.73 17.03 -11.94
C ILE A 6 -5.99 16.76 -13.41
N ALA A 7 -4.93 16.70 -14.21
CA ALA A 7 -4.97 16.43 -15.65
C ALA A 7 -5.16 14.94 -15.96
N GLY A 8 -4.59 14.06 -15.14
CA GLY A 8 -4.71 12.61 -15.26
C GLY A 8 -4.24 11.89 -14.01
N VAL A 9 -4.54 10.60 -13.92
CA VAL A 9 -4.20 9.73 -12.79
C VAL A 9 -3.74 8.37 -13.31
N ASP A 10 -2.95 7.65 -12.53
CA ASP A 10 -2.56 6.27 -12.85
C ASP A 10 -3.67 5.27 -12.47
N ALA A 11 -3.61 4.07 -13.06
CA ALA A 11 -4.59 2.99 -12.85
C ALA A 11 -4.74 2.51 -11.40
N THR A 12 -3.84 2.91 -10.50
CA THR A 12 -3.91 2.57 -9.06
C THR A 12 -4.50 3.68 -8.20
N SER A 13 -4.86 4.82 -8.78
CA SER A 13 -5.48 5.98 -8.13
C SER A 13 -6.98 5.75 -7.87
N LEU A 14 -7.31 4.76 -7.03
CA LEU A 14 -8.67 4.28 -6.79
C LEU A 14 -9.49 5.14 -5.81
N TYR A 15 -8.85 6.11 -5.14
CA TYR A 15 -9.54 6.94 -4.16
C TYR A 15 -9.22 8.43 -4.35
N PRO A 16 -10.23 9.31 -4.30
CA PRO A 16 -11.66 9.00 -4.20
C PRO A 16 -12.15 8.24 -5.45
N PRO A 17 -13.25 7.45 -5.36
CA PRO A 17 -13.71 6.61 -6.47
C PRO A 17 -14.03 7.35 -7.78
N ALA A 18 -14.21 8.66 -7.70
CA ALA A 18 -14.39 9.53 -8.85
C ALA A 18 -13.10 9.73 -9.67
N ALA A 19 -11.92 9.58 -9.06
CA ALA A 19 -10.65 9.95 -9.69
C ALA A 19 -10.43 9.25 -11.05
N LEU A 20 -10.42 7.92 -11.08
CA LEU A 20 -10.27 7.14 -12.32
C LEU A 20 -11.45 7.25 -13.27
N ARG A 21 -12.65 7.53 -12.75
CA ARG A 21 -13.86 7.64 -13.58
C ARG A 21 -13.92 8.97 -14.33
N GLU A 22 -13.39 10.04 -13.73
CA GLU A 22 -13.54 11.42 -14.21
C GLU A 22 -12.26 12.00 -14.82
N LYS A 23 -11.10 11.34 -14.60
CA LYS A 23 -9.81 11.80 -15.10
C LYS A 23 -9.22 10.79 -16.08
N PRO A 24 -8.48 11.24 -17.10
CA PRO A 24 -7.73 10.37 -17.98
C PRO A 24 -6.81 9.42 -17.21
N ASP A 25 -6.86 8.14 -17.57
CA ASP A 25 -5.97 7.11 -17.04
C ASP A 25 -4.67 7.08 -17.86
N VAL A 26 -3.52 7.27 -17.22
CA VAL A 26 -2.19 7.22 -17.85
C VAL A 26 -1.54 5.84 -17.74
N GLY A 27 -2.28 4.81 -17.30
CA GLY A 27 -1.83 3.45 -17.17
C GLY A 27 -1.25 3.11 -15.79
N TYR A 28 -0.67 1.92 -15.69
CA TYR A 28 -0.09 1.45 -14.44
C TYR A 28 1.22 2.18 -14.11
N MET A 29 1.35 2.68 -12.89
CA MET A 29 2.46 3.53 -12.45
C MET A 29 3.87 2.96 -12.74
N ARG A 30 4.03 1.63 -12.85
CA ARG A 30 5.32 0.97 -13.16
C ARG A 30 5.46 0.59 -14.64
N GLN A 31 4.47 0.92 -15.48
CA GLN A 31 4.42 0.67 -16.92
C GLN A 31 3.84 1.88 -17.66
N LEU A 32 4.26 3.07 -17.27
CA LEU A 32 3.80 4.32 -17.87
C LEU A 32 4.32 4.48 -19.30
N SER A 33 3.50 5.13 -20.15
CA SER A 33 3.91 5.63 -21.46
C SER A 33 4.23 7.12 -21.35
N PRO A 34 5.39 7.57 -21.83
CA PRO A 34 5.71 9.01 -21.81
C PRO A 34 4.73 9.82 -22.65
N GLU A 35 4.25 9.28 -23.78
CA GLU A 35 3.24 9.94 -24.62
C GLU A 35 1.91 10.07 -23.90
N GLY A 36 1.48 9.07 -23.14
CA GLY A 36 0.25 9.10 -22.35
C GLY A 36 0.29 10.20 -21.29
N VAL A 37 1.42 10.38 -20.62
CA VAL A 37 1.59 11.43 -19.62
C VAL A 37 1.73 12.80 -20.27
N LEU A 38 2.65 12.96 -21.24
CA LEU A 38 2.94 14.25 -21.87
C LEU A 38 1.79 14.76 -22.74
N GLY A 39 1.00 13.85 -23.33
CA GLY A 39 -0.19 14.19 -24.13
C GLY A 39 -1.27 14.95 -23.34
N LEU A 40 -1.24 14.88 -22.02
CA LEU A 40 -2.12 15.66 -21.14
C LEU A 40 -1.60 17.09 -20.87
N HIS A 41 -0.43 17.46 -21.40
CA HIS A 41 0.21 18.75 -21.20
C HIS A 41 0.29 19.17 -19.72
N PRO A 42 0.80 18.30 -18.82
CA PRO A 42 0.86 18.60 -17.39
C PRO A 42 1.85 19.71 -17.10
N SER A 43 1.52 20.59 -16.16
CA SER A 43 2.44 21.59 -15.63
C SER A 43 3.30 21.06 -14.47
N LEU A 44 2.94 19.90 -13.92
CA LEU A 44 3.63 19.19 -12.84
C LEU A 44 3.28 17.71 -12.93
N VAL A 45 4.27 16.84 -12.76
CA VAL A 45 4.10 15.40 -12.56
C VAL A 45 4.51 15.05 -11.14
N LEU A 46 3.59 14.43 -10.40
CA LEU A 46 3.87 13.81 -9.11
C LEU A 46 3.94 12.30 -9.31
N ALA A 47 5.09 11.70 -9.11
CA ALA A 47 5.26 10.25 -9.26
C ALA A 47 5.84 9.66 -7.98
N VAL A 48 5.40 8.46 -7.61
CA VAL A 48 5.99 7.74 -6.47
C VAL A 48 7.36 7.21 -6.88
N GLN A 49 8.29 7.19 -5.95
CA GLN A 49 9.59 6.56 -6.16
C GLN A 49 9.41 5.08 -6.60
N GLY A 50 10.06 4.67 -7.67
CA GLY A 50 9.86 3.37 -8.30
C GLY A 50 8.77 3.34 -9.38
N SER A 51 8.19 4.50 -9.72
CA SER A 51 7.42 4.63 -10.97
C SER A 51 8.35 4.41 -12.18
N GLY A 52 7.79 3.94 -13.27
CA GLY A 52 8.62 3.59 -14.43
C GLY A 52 7.84 3.07 -15.63
N PRO A 53 8.52 2.45 -16.59
CA PRO A 53 9.93 2.06 -16.55
C PRO A 53 10.91 3.24 -16.51
N LYS A 54 12.20 2.97 -16.24
CA LYS A 54 13.23 4.01 -16.12
C LYS A 54 13.30 4.89 -17.37
N GLU A 55 13.22 4.29 -18.54
CA GLU A 55 13.26 4.98 -19.84
C GLU A 55 12.13 6.01 -19.96
N THR A 56 10.93 5.68 -19.45
CA THR A 56 9.81 6.64 -19.40
C THR A 56 10.14 7.81 -18.47
N MET A 57 10.70 7.55 -17.30
CA MET A 57 11.06 8.60 -16.35
C MET A 57 12.13 9.52 -16.93
N ASP A 58 13.16 8.98 -17.62
CA ASP A 58 14.19 9.75 -18.31
C ASP A 58 13.58 10.67 -19.39
N VAL A 59 12.57 10.21 -20.14
CA VAL A 59 11.87 11.02 -21.15
C VAL A 59 11.05 12.14 -20.49
N LEU A 60 10.36 11.85 -19.37
CA LEU A 60 9.60 12.88 -18.64
C LEU A 60 10.51 13.97 -18.07
N GLU A 61 11.68 13.61 -17.55
CA GLU A 61 12.69 14.58 -17.10
C GLU A 61 13.22 15.42 -18.27
N ALA A 62 13.52 14.81 -19.42
CA ALA A 62 14.00 15.50 -20.61
C ALA A 62 12.96 16.45 -21.22
N ALA A 63 11.68 16.21 -21.03
CA ALA A 63 10.59 17.05 -21.50
C ALA A 63 10.48 18.40 -20.74
N LYS A 64 11.31 18.62 -19.71
CA LYS A 64 11.34 19.84 -18.89
C LYS A 64 10.01 20.15 -18.17
N VAL A 65 9.16 19.16 -18.00
CA VAL A 65 8.01 19.25 -17.11
C VAL A 65 8.51 19.03 -15.68
N PRO A 66 8.20 19.90 -14.73
CA PRO A 66 8.55 19.65 -13.32
C PRO A 66 8.09 18.28 -12.87
N LEU A 67 9.04 17.44 -12.45
CA LEU A 67 8.80 16.09 -11.96
C LEU A 67 9.23 16.01 -10.50
N VAL A 68 8.29 15.67 -9.61
CA VAL A 68 8.53 15.46 -8.18
C VAL A 68 8.38 13.98 -7.87
N LEU A 69 9.49 13.36 -7.45
CA LEU A 69 9.49 11.98 -6.98
C LEU A 69 9.15 11.96 -5.48
N VAL A 70 8.04 11.34 -5.16
CA VAL A 70 7.55 11.17 -3.79
C VAL A 70 8.14 9.91 -3.19
N PRO A 71 8.92 9.99 -2.11
CA PRO A 71 9.52 8.81 -1.47
C PRO A 71 8.47 7.80 -0.99
N GLU A 72 8.76 6.52 -1.15
CA GLU A 72 7.96 5.41 -0.62
C GLU A 72 8.56 4.91 0.70
N THR A 73 8.52 5.73 1.73
CA THR A 73 8.95 5.36 3.07
C THR A 73 7.75 4.89 3.87
N PHE A 74 7.67 3.57 4.08
CA PHE A 74 6.60 2.96 4.87
C PHE A 74 6.91 3.12 6.36
N SER A 75 6.54 4.28 6.92
CA SER A 75 6.65 4.62 8.34
C SER A 75 5.72 5.77 8.68
N GLU A 76 5.44 5.98 9.97
CA GLU A 76 4.65 7.11 10.45
C GLU A 76 5.27 8.46 10.00
N ALA A 77 6.59 8.61 10.15
CA ALA A 77 7.30 9.81 9.74
C ALA A 77 7.26 10.01 8.21
N GLY A 78 7.53 8.95 7.43
CA GLY A 78 7.50 9.00 5.97
C GLY A 78 6.10 9.36 5.42
N LEU A 79 5.03 8.93 6.08
CA LEU A 79 3.67 9.33 5.73
C LEU A 79 3.46 10.84 5.89
N VAL A 80 3.89 11.40 7.01
CA VAL A 80 3.76 12.85 7.28
C VAL A 80 4.63 13.67 6.32
N GLU A 81 5.86 13.23 6.06
CA GLU A 81 6.76 13.85 5.09
C GLU A 81 6.18 13.84 3.66
N LYS A 82 5.59 12.71 3.25
CA LYS A 82 4.88 12.58 1.95
C LYS A 82 3.78 13.63 1.81
N ILE A 83 2.96 13.82 2.83
CA ILE A 83 1.87 14.83 2.83
C ILE A 83 2.45 16.22 2.66
N ARG A 84 3.51 16.55 3.40
CA ARG A 84 4.18 17.87 3.33
C ARG A 84 4.83 18.11 1.99
N LEU A 85 5.53 17.11 1.44
CA LEU A 85 6.18 17.18 0.13
C LEU A 85 5.17 17.44 -0.98
N VAL A 86 4.08 16.67 -1.02
CA VAL A 86 3.00 16.86 -2.01
C VAL A 86 2.36 18.23 -1.84
N GLY A 87 2.12 18.67 -0.60
CA GLY A 87 1.59 19.99 -0.31
C GLY A 87 2.49 21.11 -0.83
N HIS A 88 3.79 21.01 -0.63
CA HIS A 88 4.77 21.96 -1.14
C HIS A 88 4.79 21.98 -2.68
N ALA A 89 4.89 20.83 -3.32
CA ALA A 89 4.87 20.72 -4.77
C ALA A 89 3.61 21.30 -5.42
N MET A 90 2.49 21.28 -4.71
CA MET A 90 1.20 21.83 -5.17
C MET A 90 0.97 23.31 -4.79
N GLY A 91 1.88 23.95 -4.03
CA GLY A 91 1.69 25.27 -3.45
C GLY A 91 0.51 25.31 -2.46
N ALA A 92 0.38 24.27 -1.64
CA ALA A 92 -0.75 24.04 -0.73
C ALA A 92 -0.30 23.77 0.71
N GLU A 93 0.83 24.36 1.12
CA GLU A 93 1.48 24.11 2.41
C GLU A 93 0.53 24.26 3.61
N PRO A 94 -0.34 25.29 3.70
CA PRO A 94 -1.25 25.40 4.84
C PRO A 94 -2.24 24.23 4.94
N ARG A 95 -2.73 23.73 3.80
CA ARG A 95 -3.63 22.56 3.76
C ARG A 95 -2.88 21.27 4.11
N ALA A 96 -1.67 21.13 3.59
CA ALA A 96 -0.81 20.00 3.90
C ALA A 96 -0.43 19.97 5.38
N ALA A 97 -0.12 21.11 5.99
CA ALA A 97 0.14 21.21 7.42
C ALA A 97 -1.07 20.77 8.26
N CYS A 98 -2.26 21.24 7.90
CA CYS A 98 -3.50 20.85 8.58
C CYS A 98 -3.75 19.34 8.47
N LEU A 99 -3.59 18.76 7.26
CA LEU A 99 -3.75 17.33 7.03
C LEU A 99 -2.68 16.52 7.78
N ALA A 100 -1.42 16.96 7.75
CA ALA A 100 -0.33 16.31 8.46
C ALA A 100 -0.62 16.24 9.97
N THR A 101 -1.06 17.36 10.58
CA THR A 101 -1.44 17.39 11.99
C THR A 101 -2.61 16.44 12.30
N ALA A 102 -3.62 16.37 11.44
CA ALA A 102 -4.73 15.42 11.62
C ALA A 102 -4.22 13.97 11.60
N VAL A 103 -3.37 13.63 10.63
CA VAL A 103 -2.77 12.28 10.51
C VAL A 103 -1.85 11.97 11.70
N GLU A 104 -1.05 12.93 12.17
CA GLU A 104 -0.22 12.78 13.37
C GLU A 104 -1.07 12.47 14.62
N ASN A 105 -2.23 13.11 14.76
CA ASN A 105 -3.18 12.84 15.85
C ASN A 105 -3.79 11.42 15.75
N ASP A 106 -4.18 10.98 14.54
CA ASP A 106 -4.71 9.64 14.32
C ASP A 106 -3.65 8.57 14.63
N LEU A 107 -2.41 8.78 14.21
CA LEU A 107 -1.27 7.91 14.53
C LEU A 107 -0.97 7.88 16.04
N ALA A 108 -1.10 9.02 16.75
CA ALA A 108 -0.94 9.06 18.20
C ALA A 108 -2.02 8.24 18.93
N GLN A 109 -3.26 8.32 18.47
CA GLN A 109 -4.35 7.47 18.99
C GLN A 109 -4.07 5.99 18.72
N LEU A 110 -3.61 5.65 17.51
CA LEU A 110 -3.25 4.28 17.13
C LEU A 110 -2.11 3.75 18.03
N ARG A 111 -1.07 4.54 18.29
CA ARG A 111 0.00 4.15 19.23
C ARG A 111 -0.55 3.86 20.64
N THR A 112 -1.52 4.64 21.09
CA THR A 112 -2.16 4.41 22.40
C THR A 112 -2.96 3.10 22.43
N LEU A 113 -3.61 2.72 21.32
CA LEU A 113 -4.29 1.44 21.18
C LEU A 113 -3.28 0.28 21.14
N ARG A 114 -2.25 0.43 20.32
CA ARG A 114 -1.18 -0.57 20.17
C ARG A 114 -0.46 -0.87 21.49
N ALA A 115 -0.22 0.14 22.31
CA ALA A 115 0.41 -0.02 23.62
C ALA A 115 -0.39 -0.92 24.60
N LYS A 116 -1.67 -1.18 24.33
CA LYS A 116 -2.51 -2.08 25.11
C LYS A 116 -2.43 -3.54 24.64
N VAL A 117 -1.79 -3.79 23.51
CA VAL A 117 -1.64 -5.17 22.98
C VAL A 117 -0.58 -5.90 23.80
N THR A 118 -1.01 -6.85 24.59
CA THR A 118 -0.12 -7.65 25.46
C THR A 118 0.37 -8.92 24.77
N LYS A 119 -0.35 -9.39 23.74
CA LYS A 119 0.00 -10.59 22.97
C LYS A 119 -0.19 -10.28 21.48
N PRO A 120 0.86 -9.86 20.78
CA PRO A 120 0.78 -9.58 19.35
C PRO A 120 0.35 -10.80 18.54
N VAL A 121 -0.55 -10.59 17.60
CA VAL A 121 -1.01 -11.60 16.66
C VAL A 121 0.01 -11.76 15.54
N ARG A 122 0.31 -12.98 15.13
CA ARG A 122 1.19 -13.29 14.01
C ARG A 122 0.40 -13.21 12.72
N VAL A 123 0.63 -12.18 11.94
CA VAL A 123 -0.09 -11.90 10.69
C VAL A 123 0.77 -12.30 9.51
N MET A 124 0.24 -13.11 8.60
CA MET A 124 0.85 -13.38 7.32
C MET A 124 0.11 -12.63 6.22
N PHE A 125 0.75 -11.64 5.62
CA PHE A 125 0.17 -10.98 4.45
C PHE A 125 0.42 -11.83 3.21
N VAL A 126 -0.66 -12.16 2.48
CA VAL A 126 -0.62 -12.89 1.21
C VAL A 126 -1.22 -12.03 0.11
N MET A 127 -0.37 -11.63 -0.84
CA MET A 127 -0.76 -10.82 -1.98
C MET A 127 -1.61 -11.59 -3.00
N SER A 128 -1.26 -12.85 -3.23
CA SER A 128 -1.92 -13.75 -4.17
C SER A 128 -1.39 -15.18 -4.00
N MET A 129 -2.09 -16.14 -4.61
CA MET A 129 -1.60 -17.51 -4.79
C MET A 129 -1.15 -17.68 -6.24
N LEU A 130 0.12 -18.01 -6.45
CA LEU A 130 0.70 -18.24 -7.77
C LEU A 130 1.18 -19.70 -7.87
N ASN A 131 0.55 -20.49 -8.73
CA ASN A 131 0.89 -21.92 -8.92
C ASN A 131 0.94 -22.69 -7.58
N GLY A 132 -0.01 -22.46 -6.70
CA GLY A 132 -0.10 -23.08 -5.39
C GLY A 132 0.87 -22.51 -4.34
N ARG A 133 1.62 -21.46 -4.64
CA ARG A 133 2.53 -20.80 -3.71
C ARG A 133 1.99 -19.43 -3.29
N ALA A 134 2.03 -19.14 -2.01
CA ALA A 134 1.66 -17.83 -1.49
C ALA A 134 2.75 -16.80 -1.80
N LEU A 135 2.38 -15.71 -2.51
CA LEU A 135 3.23 -14.53 -2.63
C LEU A 135 3.06 -13.70 -1.35
N ALA A 136 4.00 -13.84 -0.42
CA ALA A 136 3.91 -13.24 0.89
C ALA A 136 4.79 -12.00 1.06
N ALA A 137 4.38 -11.09 1.93
CA ALA A 137 5.16 -9.92 2.30
C ALA A 137 6.15 -10.26 3.42
N GLY A 138 7.42 -10.02 3.15
CA GLY A 138 8.48 -9.94 4.16
C GLY A 138 8.63 -8.52 4.69
N ARG A 139 9.82 -8.24 5.27
CA ARG A 139 10.15 -6.94 5.85
C ARG A 139 10.21 -5.82 4.79
N LYS A 140 10.17 -4.57 5.27
CA LYS A 140 10.29 -3.35 4.46
C LYS A 140 9.23 -3.25 3.35
N THR A 141 8.03 -3.71 3.62
CA THR A 141 6.87 -3.59 2.75
C THR A 141 5.77 -2.76 3.43
N ALA A 142 4.87 -2.20 2.64
CA ALA A 142 3.68 -1.56 3.18
C ALA A 142 2.87 -2.51 4.09
N ALA A 143 2.78 -3.79 3.70
CA ALA A 143 2.10 -4.81 4.50
C ALA A 143 2.80 -5.07 5.83
N ASP A 144 4.13 -5.10 5.86
CA ASP A 144 4.90 -5.27 7.08
C ASP A 144 4.65 -4.13 8.07
N GLU A 145 4.72 -2.90 7.58
CA GLU A 145 4.51 -1.72 8.42
C GLU A 145 3.06 -1.60 8.91
N ILE A 146 2.05 -1.88 8.06
CA ILE A 146 0.64 -1.82 8.49
C ILE A 146 0.34 -2.86 9.58
N ILE A 147 0.92 -4.06 9.49
CA ILE A 147 0.82 -5.10 10.52
C ILE A 147 1.40 -4.59 11.85
N GLN A 148 2.57 -3.95 11.80
CA GLN A 148 3.20 -3.40 13.01
C GLN A 148 2.41 -2.22 13.57
N LEU A 149 1.88 -1.35 12.73
CA LEU A 149 1.00 -0.24 13.14
C LEU A 149 -0.27 -0.75 13.84
N ALA A 150 -0.82 -1.86 13.37
CA ALA A 150 -1.97 -2.53 13.99
C ALA A 150 -1.64 -3.25 15.31
N GLY A 151 -0.36 -3.35 15.69
CA GLY A 151 0.09 -4.04 16.90
C GLY A 151 0.29 -5.55 16.71
N GLY A 152 0.28 -6.04 15.48
CA GLY A 152 0.65 -7.40 15.10
C GLY A 152 2.15 -7.55 14.88
N VAL A 153 2.57 -8.77 14.58
CA VAL A 153 3.92 -9.08 14.09
C VAL A 153 3.82 -9.80 12.74
N ASN A 154 4.66 -9.42 11.79
CA ASN A 154 4.71 -10.12 10.52
C ASN A 154 5.23 -11.55 10.75
N ALA A 155 4.43 -12.54 10.34
CA ALA A 155 4.81 -13.94 10.48
C ALA A 155 5.98 -14.32 9.56
N ILE A 156 6.25 -13.53 8.51
CA ILE A 156 7.33 -13.71 7.55
C ILE A 156 8.34 -12.56 7.68
N ASP A 157 9.46 -12.81 8.33
CA ASP A 157 10.53 -11.84 8.61
C ASP A 157 11.91 -12.23 8.05
N GLY A 158 12.00 -13.36 7.36
CA GLY A 158 13.27 -13.91 6.85
C GLY A 158 13.81 -13.20 5.60
N TYR A 159 13.07 -12.28 4.99
CA TYR A 159 13.51 -11.56 3.79
C TYR A 159 12.85 -10.19 3.65
N ASP A 160 13.39 -9.35 2.76
CA ASP A 160 12.81 -8.05 2.40
C ASP A 160 11.97 -8.18 1.13
N GLY A 161 10.86 -7.41 1.05
CA GLY A 161 9.98 -7.36 -0.13
C GLY A 161 8.97 -8.51 -0.19
N TYR A 162 8.41 -8.72 -1.38
CA TYR A 162 7.41 -9.77 -1.63
C TYR A 162 8.07 -10.96 -2.32
N LYS A 163 7.90 -12.17 -1.79
CA LYS A 163 8.44 -13.40 -2.41
C LYS A 163 7.44 -14.56 -2.32
N PRO A 164 7.45 -15.46 -3.30
CA PRO A 164 6.76 -16.74 -3.16
C PRO A 164 7.36 -17.54 -2.01
N VAL A 165 6.51 -18.07 -1.14
CA VAL A 165 6.91 -18.96 -0.04
C VAL A 165 6.39 -20.38 -0.30
N ASN A 166 7.13 -21.37 0.18
CA ASN A 166 6.73 -22.77 0.12
C ASN A 166 5.90 -23.16 1.35
N ASP A 167 5.33 -24.35 1.30
CA ASP A 167 4.44 -24.87 2.35
C ASP A 167 5.14 -25.00 3.70
N GLU A 168 6.41 -25.44 3.70
CA GLU A 168 7.21 -25.57 4.92
C GLU A 168 7.39 -24.21 5.60
N ALA A 169 7.62 -23.14 4.84
CA ALA A 169 7.75 -21.79 5.37
C ALA A 169 6.43 -21.29 5.98
N ILE A 170 5.28 -21.60 5.37
CA ILE A 170 3.97 -21.27 5.91
C ILE A 170 3.76 -21.97 7.25
N VAL A 171 4.00 -23.28 7.30
CA VAL A 171 3.84 -24.07 8.54
C VAL A 171 4.80 -23.60 9.63
N ALA A 172 6.06 -23.31 9.29
CA ALA A 172 7.06 -22.81 10.23
C ALA A 172 6.72 -21.41 10.77
N ALA A 173 6.13 -20.54 9.94
CA ALA A 173 5.72 -19.20 10.31
C ALA A 173 4.58 -19.17 11.33
N LYS A 174 3.76 -20.24 11.39
CA LYS A 174 2.62 -20.39 12.31
C LYS A 174 1.76 -19.11 12.38
N PRO A 175 1.23 -18.62 11.27
CA PRO A 175 0.38 -17.44 11.30
C PRO A 175 -0.91 -17.71 12.10
N ASP A 176 -1.33 -16.71 12.86
CA ASP A 176 -2.62 -16.71 13.57
C ASP A 176 -3.73 -16.24 12.64
N VAL A 177 -3.41 -15.34 11.70
CA VAL A 177 -4.34 -14.76 10.73
C VAL A 177 -3.65 -14.53 9.37
N VAL A 178 -4.39 -14.71 8.29
CA VAL A 178 -3.99 -14.27 6.95
C VAL A 178 -4.67 -12.95 6.64
N LEU A 179 -3.86 -11.96 6.28
CA LEU A 179 -4.29 -10.67 5.74
C LEU A 179 -4.05 -10.64 4.23
N SER A 180 -5.01 -10.18 3.45
CA SER A 180 -4.91 -10.06 2.00
C SER A 180 -5.54 -8.76 1.50
N ILE A 181 -5.41 -8.50 0.22
CA ILE A 181 -6.11 -7.38 -0.43
C ILE A 181 -7.27 -7.87 -1.27
N ASP A 182 -8.35 -7.09 -1.26
CA ASP A 182 -9.46 -7.26 -2.18
C ASP A 182 -9.11 -6.63 -3.55
N ARG A 183 -9.19 -7.45 -4.58
CA ARG A 183 -9.00 -7.09 -5.99
C ARG A 183 -10.22 -7.42 -6.84
N GLY A 184 -11.37 -7.58 -6.21
CA GLY A 184 -12.58 -8.05 -6.88
C GLY A 184 -12.50 -9.54 -7.23
N LYS A 185 -12.66 -9.88 -8.51
CA LYS A 185 -12.72 -11.30 -8.94
C LYS A 185 -11.43 -12.09 -8.72
N ASP A 186 -10.29 -11.40 -8.66
CA ASP A 186 -8.97 -12.03 -8.48
C ASP A 186 -8.51 -12.01 -7.02
N SER A 187 -9.41 -11.74 -6.08
CA SER A 187 -9.12 -11.74 -4.65
C SER A 187 -8.87 -13.15 -4.14
N LEU A 188 -7.90 -13.26 -3.23
CA LEU A 188 -7.75 -14.47 -2.44
C LEU A 188 -8.97 -14.62 -1.52
N THR A 189 -9.55 -15.80 -1.48
CA THR A 189 -10.73 -16.07 -0.64
C THR A 189 -10.36 -16.83 0.63
N SER A 190 -11.19 -16.71 1.65
CA SER A 190 -11.07 -17.46 2.90
C SER A 190 -11.08 -18.97 2.66
N GLU A 191 -11.96 -19.44 1.74
CA GLU A 191 -12.09 -20.85 1.40
C GLU A 191 -10.80 -21.40 0.78
N ALA A 192 -10.18 -20.63 -0.13
CA ALA A 192 -8.92 -21.02 -0.76
C ALA A 192 -7.77 -21.10 0.27
N VAL A 193 -7.74 -20.18 1.24
CA VAL A 193 -6.75 -20.22 2.33
C VAL A 193 -6.98 -21.42 3.23
N PHE A 194 -8.20 -21.66 3.69
CA PHE A 194 -8.48 -22.73 4.65
C PHE A 194 -8.39 -24.13 4.04
N ALA A 195 -8.61 -24.26 2.71
CA ALA A 195 -8.45 -25.50 1.99
C ALA A 195 -6.99 -25.79 1.61
N HIS A 196 -6.09 -24.80 1.73
CA HIS A 196 -4.68 -24.99 1.38
C HIS A 196 -3.97 -25.87 2.41
N PRO A 197 -3.26 -26.96 2.00
CA PRO A 197 -2.69 -27.94 2.94
C PRO A 197 -1.78 -27.32 4.00
N ALA A 198 -0.93 -26.37 3.62
CA ALA A 198 -0.02 -25.73 4.56
C ALA A 198 -0.73 -24.83 5.58
N PHE A 199 -1.71 -24.03 5.17
CA PHE A 199 -2.50 -23.22 6.10
C PHE A 199 -3.38 -24.06 7.01
N ALA A 200 -3.87 -25.20 6.53
CA ALA A 200 -4.66 -26.15 7.35
C ALA A 200 -3.89 -26.66 8.59
N LEU A 201 -2.55 -26.64 8.55
CA LEU A 201 -1.67 -27.03 9.65
C LEU A 201 -1.30 -25.87 10.59
N THR A 202 -1.85 -24.68 10.37
CA THR A 202 -1.57 -23.47 11.15
C THR A 202 -2.77 -23.00 11.96
N PRO A 203 -2.60 -22.09 12.94
CA PRO A 203 -3.71 -21.50 13.69
C PRO A 203 -4.77 -20.81 12.81
N VAL A 204 -4.39 -20.32 11.62
CA VAL A 204 -5.31 -19.68 10.65
C VAL A 204 -6.55 -20.53 10.38
N ALA A 205 -6.37 -21.82 10.06
CA ALA A 205 -7.49 -22.69 9.72
C ALA A 205 -8.34 -23.02 10.95
N ALA A 206 -7.71 -23.28 12.11
CA ALA A 206 -8.40 -23.57 13.35
C ALA A 206 -9.27 -22.39 13.81
N ASN A 207 -8.76 -21.16 13.65
CA ASN A 207 -9.43 -19.93 14.06
C ASN A 207 -10.32 -19.34 12.97
N LYS A 208 -10.27 -19.87 11.74
CA LYS A 208 -10.91 -19.31 10.54
C LYS A 208 -10.58 -17.82 10.37
N ALA A 209 -9.33 -17.46 10.61
CA ALA A 209 -8.88 -16.09 10.69
C ALA A 209 -8.31 -15.62 9.33
N PHE A 210 -9.17 -14.99 8.55
CA PHE A 210 -8.85 -14.37 7.27
C PHE A 210 -9.46 -12.98 7.19
N ILE A 211 -8.64 -12.00 6.80
CA ILE A 211 -9.05 -10.59 6.63
C ILE A 211 -8.68 -10.19 5.21
N SER A 212 -9.61 -9.57 4.49
CA SER A 212 -9.37 -8.95 3.19
C SER A 212 -9.83 -7.50 3.21
N MET A 213 -8.97 -6.59 2.75
CA MET A 213 -9.24 -5.15 2.72
C MET A 213 -8.94 -4.58 1.35
N GLU A 214 -9.58 -3.47 0.99
CA GLU A 214 -9.30 -2.76 -0.27
C GLU A 214 -7.80 -2.40 -0.36
N GLY A 215 -7.18 -2.69 -1.52
CA GLY A 215 -5.72 -2.67 -1.67
C GLY A 215 -5.08 -1.30 -1.44
N LEU A 216 -5.65 -0.22 -2.00
CA LEU A 216 -5.13 1.14 -1.80
C LEU A 216 -5.38 1.64 -0.36
N TYR A 217 -6.47 1.22 0.27
CA TYR A 217 -6.75 1.54 1.66
C TYR A 217 -5.72 0.93 2.60
N LEU A 218 -5.42 -0.37 2.40
CA LEU A 218 -4.48 -1.11 3.24
C LEU A 218 -3.01 -0.73 2.98
N LEU A 219 -2.59 -0.63 1.71
CA LEU A 219 -1.18 -0.56 1.33
C LEU A 219 -0.74 0.79 0.76
N GLY A 220 -1.67 1.73 0.53
CA GLY A 220 -1.37 2.99 -0.15
C GLY A 220 -0.55 3.98 0.68
N PHE A 221 -0.41 3.78 1.97
CA PHE A 221 0.32 4.67 2.88
C PHE A 221 0.01 6.15 2.63
N GLY A 222 -1.29 6.45 2.59
CA GLY A 222 -1.86 7.78 2.47
C GLY A 222 -2.49 8.26 3.79
N PRO A 223 -3.25 9.36 3.76
CA PRO A 223 -3.87 9.93 4.97
C PRO A 223 -4.80 8.98 5.76
N ARG A 224 -5.23 7.87 5.15
CA ARG A 224 -6.11 6.88 5.77
C ARG A 224 -5.37 5.72 6.46
N THR A 225 -4.02 5.73 6.47
CA THR A 225 -3.20 4.62 6.99
C THR A 225 -3.50 4.28 8.45
N ALA A 226 -3.64 5.29 9.33
CA ALA A 226 -3.95 5.03 10.73
C ALA A 226 -5.34 4.39 10.91
N THR A 227 -6.31 4.77 10.08
CA THR A 227 -7.65 4.15 10.08
C THR A 227 -7.59 2.71 9.58
N ALA A 228 -6.87 2.46 8.48
CA ALA A 228 -6.70 1.11 7.94
C ALA A 228 -6.00 0.16 8.94
N ALA A 229 -5.03 0.66 9.70
CA ALA A 229 -4.36 -0.12 10.74
C ALA A 229 -5.24 -0.40 11.97
N ARG A 230 -6.24 0.46 12.24
CA ARG A 230 -7.19 0.28 13.33
C ARG A 230 -8.28 -0.73 12.99
N ASP A 231 -8.79 -0.72 11.75
CA ASP A 231 -9.87 -1.56 11.23
C ASP A 231 -9.43 -3.00 11.01
#